data_7681c7ce2b92fb2a8a5967a8d099bc5f
#
_entry.id   7681c7ce2b92fb2a8a5967a8d099bc5f
#
_cell.length_a   1.000
_cell.length_b   1.000
_cell.length_c   1.000
_cell.angle_alpha   90.00
_cell.angle_beta   90.00
_cell.angle_gamma   90.00
#
_symmetry.space_group_name_H-M   'P 1'
#
loop_
_entity.id
_entity.type
_entity.pdbx_description
1 polymer ?
#
loop_
_entity_poly.entity_id
_entity_poly.type
_entity_poly.pdbx_seq_one_letter_code
_entity_poly.pdbx_strand_id
1 'polypeptide(L)'
;MHDATPLSPERQEELLKHLEDVAHRHERASEIRPDQLQALDRLIKVAQGCTGQSALLANFLLAWQHAPEYGGFDLKDLWGLDFELREDAVAVLGMIAYAQRSPESLGYAEAFGRIARAWREGDPDF
;
A
#
# COMPACT_ATOMS: atom_id res chain seq x y z
N MET A 1 34.07 9.76 -29.76
CA MET A 1 34.99 8.88 -29.00
C MET A 1 34.87 9.23 -27.53
N HIS A 2 34.42 8.30 -26.75
CA HIS A 2 34.29 8.55 -25.32
C HIS A 2 35.61 8.40 -24.63
N ASP A 3 35.99 9.46 -23.96
CA ASP A 3 37.14 9.43 -23.09
C ASP A 3 36.64 8.77 -21.78
N ALA A 4 36.96 7.50 -21.62
CA ALA A 4 36.59 6.76 -20.43
C ALA A 4 37.55 7.09 -19.30
N THR A 5 37.51 8.34 -18.83
CA THR A 5 38.30 8.73 -17.68
C THR A 5 37.73 8.06 -16.45
N PRO A 6 38.47 7.18 -15.77
CA PRO A 6 37.97 6.57 -14.55
C PRO A 6 37.68 7.61 -13.48
N LEU A 7 36.66 7.38 -12.68
CA LEU A 7 36.36 8.25 -11.55
C LEU A 7 37.55 8.28 -10.60
N SER A 8 37.78 9.44 -9.99
CA SER A 8 38.80 9.54 -8.95
C SER A 8 38.44 8.61 -7.78
N PRO A 9 39.44 8.15 -7.00
CA PRO A 9 39.12 7.30 -5.82
C PRO A 9 38.14 7.95 -4.86
N GLU A 10 38.21 9.26 -4.71
CA GLU A 10 37.29 10.02 -3.85
C GLU A 10 35.85 9.96 -4.36
N ARG A 11 35.66 10.11 -5.66
CA ARG A 11 34.34 10.01 -6.28
C ARG A 11 33.77 8.59 -6.25
N GLN A 12 34.65 7.60 -6.39
CA GLN A 12 34.26 6.21 -6.27
C GLN A 12 33.72 5.92 -4.86
N GLU A 13 34.39 6.43 -3.82
CA GLU A 13 33.94 6.29 -2.45
C GLU A 13 32.60 6.97 -2.22
N GLU A 14 32.44 8.20 -2.74
CA GLU A 14 31.17 8.92 -2.63
C GLU A 14 30.01 8.16 -3.29
N LEU A 15 30.27 7.61 -4.48
CA LEU A 15 29.29 6.83 -5.20
C LEU A 15 28.90 5.56 -4.44
N LEU A 16 29.90 4.85 -3.90
CA LEU A 16 29.64 3.65 -3.11
C LEU A 16 28.83 3.95 -1.86
N LYS A 17 29.15 5.04 -1.15
CA LYS A 17 28.38 5.49 0.01
C LYS A 17 26.94 5.82 -0.37
N HIS A 18 26.75 6.50 -1.50
CA HIS A 18 25.43 6.84 -1.98
C HIS A 18 24.60 5.58 -2.28
N LEU A 19 25.22 4.61 -2.95
CA LEU A 19 24.56 3.33 -3.27
C LEU A 19 24.22 2.54 -2.01
N GLU A 20 25.11 2.54 -1.02
CA GLU A 20 24.85 1.91 0.27
C GLU A 20 23.69 2.58 1.00
N ASP A 21 23.64 3.92 1.02
CA ASP A 21 22.56 4.68 1.64
C ASP A 21 21.22 4.39 0.96
N VAL A 22 21.21 4.32 -0.37
CA VAL A 22 19.99 3.99 -1.12
C VAL A 22 19.53 2.58 -0.80
N ALA A 23 20.46 1.62 -0.74
CA ALA A 23 20.15 0.24 -0.41
C ALA A 23 19.59 0.12 1.00
N HIS A 24 20.19 0.80 2.00
CA HIS A 24 19.70 0.81 3.37
C HIS A 24 18.31 1.44 3.50
N ARG A 25 18.06 2.53 2.77
CA ARG A 25 16.74 3.16 2.78
C ARG A 25 15.69 2.23 2.17
N HIS A 26 16.05 1.53 1.10
CA HIS A 26 15.16 0.57 0.45
C HIS A 26 14.84 -0.60 1.38
N GLU A 27 15.85 -1.17 2.05
CA GLU A 27 15.65 -2.25 3.00
C GLU A 27 14.72 -1.85 4.14
N ARG A 28 14.95 -0.66 4.73
CA ARG A 28 14.10 -0.16 5.82
C ARG A 28 12.69 0.12 5.36
N ALA A 29 12.53 0.67 4.15
CA ALA A 29 11.21 0.98 3.61
C ALA A 29 10.42 -0.28 3.28
N SER A 30 11.10 -1.39 2.92
CA SER A 30 10.46 -2.67 2.60
C SER A 30 10.02 -3.44 3.85
N GLU A 31 10.48 -3.05 5.03
CA GLU A 31 10.05 -3.64 6.28
C GLU A 31 8.65 -3.13 6.64
N ILE A 32 7.77 -4.05 6.98
CA ILE A 32 6.42 -3.68 7.41
C ILE A 32 6.46 -3.25 8.87
N ARG A 33 5.99 -2.04 9.14
CA ARG A 33 5.95 -1.50 10.50
C ARG A 33 4.63 -1.85 11.18
N PRO A 34 4.65 -2.03 12.51
CA PRO A 34 3.40 -2.29 13.26
C PRO A 34 2.33 -1.22 13.06
N ASP A 35 2.72 0.06 12.91
CA ASP A 35 1.75 1.14 12.68
C ASP A 35 1.03 0.98 11.34
N GLN A 36 1.71 0.45 10.33
CA GLN A 36 1.09 0.18 9.03
C GLN A 36 0.05 -0.94 9.12
N LEU A 37 0.35 -2.01 9.85
CA LEU A 37 -0.61 -3.10 10.06
C LEU A 37 -1.80 -2.65 10.89
N GLN A 38 -1.58 -1.81 11.90
CA GLN A 38 -2.67 -1.23 12.68
C GLN A 38 -3.56 -0.35 11.82
N ALA A 39 -2.97 0.46 10.95
CA ALA A 39 -3.72 1.26 9.98
C ALA A 39 -4.55 0.36 9.06
N LEU A 40 -3.96 -0.72 8.55
CA LEU A 40 -4.67 -1.68 7.70
C LEU A 40 -5.85 -2.31 8.43
N ASP A 41 -5.67 -2.71 9.69
CA ASP A 41 -6.75 -3.28 10.49
C ASP A 41 -7.92 -2.29 10.64
N ARG A 42 -7.63 -1.01 10.86
CA ARG A 42 -8.67 0.01 10.96
C ARG A 42 -9.41 0.20 9.63
N LEU A 43 -8.67 0.24 8.51
CA LEU A 43 -9.29 0.36 7.19
C LEU A 43 -10.19 -0.83 6.87
N ILE A 44 -9.74 -2.05 7.17
CA ILE A 44 -10.53 -3.26 6.97
C ILE A 44 -11.82 -3.21 7.79
N LYS A 45 -11.74 -2.77 9.03
CA LYS A 45 -12.90 -2.66 9.90
C LYS A 45 -13.94 -1.70 9.33
N VAL A 46 -13.51 -0.53 8.86
CA VAL A 46 -14.41 0.46 8.26
C VAL A 46 -14.97 -0.05 6.93
N ALA A 47 -14.16 -0.69 6.11
CA ALA A 47 -14.58 -1.23 4.81
C ALA A 47 -15.66 -2.31 4.94
N GLN A 48 -15.75 -2.97 6.07
CA GLN A 48 -16.79 -3.97 6.35
C GLN A 48 -18.12 -3.35 6.81
N GLY A 49 -18.15 -2.04 7.00
CA GLY A 49 -19.36 -1.31 7.34
C GLY A 49 -20.20 -0.97 6.10
N CYS A 50 -21.15 -0.04 6.26
CA CYS A 50 -22.10 0.31 5.20
C CYS A 50 -22.19 1.82 4.95
N THR A 51 -21.20 2.59 5.35
CA THR A 51 -21.15 4.05 5.16
C THR A 51 -20.48 4.42 3.83
N GLY A 52 -20.55 5.72 3.47
CA GLY A 52 -19.80 6.23 2.33
C GLY A 52 -18.31 6.04 2.48
N GLN A 53 -17.76 6.20 3.70
CA GLN A 53 -16.36 5.91 3.99
C GLN A 53 -16.04 4.44 3.76
N SER A 54 -16.96 3.55 4.15
CA SER A 54 -16.81 2.11 3.92
C SER A 54 -16.68 1.79 2.44
N ALA A 55 -17.50 2.42 1.59
CA ALA A 55 -17.46 2.21 0.14
C ALA A 55 -16.13 2.64 -0.45
N LEU A 56 -15.63 3.82 -0.06
CA LEU A 56 -14.35 4.32 -0.56
C LEU A 56 -13.19 3.41 -0.16
N LEU A 57 -13.19 2.94 1.09
CA LEU A 57 -12.13 2.07 1.59
C LEU A 57 -12.23 0.67 1.00
N ALA A 58 -13.41 0.16 0.74
CA ALA A 58 -13.58 -1.10 0.02
C ALA A 58 -12.95 -1.00 -1.37
N ASN A 59 -13.20 0.09 -2.09
CA ASN A 59 -12.59 0.31 -3.41
C ASN A 59 -11.07 0.35 -3.33
N PHE A 60 -10.53 1.04 -2.32
CA PHE A 60 -9.08 1.15 -2.12
C PHE A 60 -8.45 -0.23 -1.86
N LEU A 61 -9.00 -0.98 -0.92
CA LEU A 61 -8.45 -2.27 -0.53
C LEU A 61 -8.59 -3.32 -1.63
N LEU A 62 -9.74 -3.36 -2.30
CA LEU A 62 -9.98 -4.33 -3.38
C LEU A 62 -9.13 -4.03 -4.62
N ALA A 63 -8.83 -2.76 -4.89
CA ALA A 63 -7.90 -2.39 -5.94
C ALA A 63 -6.49 -2.93 -5.67
N TRP A 64 -6.07 -2.91 -4.41
CA TRP A 64 -4.80 -3.52 -4.02
C TRP A 64 -4.82 -5.04 -4.21
N GLN A 65 -5.92 -5.68 -3.84
CA GLN A 65 -6.02 -7.14 -3.93
C GLN A 65 -5.97 -7.61 -5.39
N HIS A 66 -6.85 -7.07 -6.25
CA HIS A 66 -6.87 -7.47 -7.67
C HIS A 66 -7.73 -6.51 -8.47
N ALA A 67 -7.12 -5.42 -8.93
CA ALA A 67 -7.83 -4.38 -9.68
C ALA A 67 -8.49 -4.89 -10.98
N PRO A 68 -7.88 -5.81 -11.75
CA PRO A 68 -8.56 -6.33 -12.95
C PRO A 68 -9.90 -7.00 -12.67
N GLU A 69 -10.05 -7.62 -11.49
CA GLU A 69 -11.30 -8.28 -11.10
C GLU A 69 -12.26 -7.32 -10.38
N TYR A 70 -11.74 -6.55 -9.43
CA TYR A 70 -12.58 -5.77 -8.51
C TYR A 70 -12.69 -4.30 -8.87
N GLY A 71 -11.92 -3.82 -9.83
CA GLY A 71 -11.88 -2.41 -10.22
C GLY A 71 -10.74 -1.66 -9.56
N GLY A 72 -10.39 -0.53 -10.16
CA GLY A 72 -9.35 0.34 -9.65
C GLY A 72 -9.88 1.30 -8.59
N PHE A 73 -8.99 2.13 -8.08
CA PHE A 73 -9.31 3.16 -7.10
C PHE A 73 -8.97 4.53 -7.68
N ASP A 74 -9.95 5.44 -7.68
CA ASP A 74 -9.71 6.82 -8.10
C ASP A 74 -8.96 7.53 -6.97
N LEU A 75 -7.75 8.01 -7.24
CA LEU A 75 -6.92 8.66 -6.23
C LEU A 75 -7.59 9.89 -5.61
N LYS A 76 -8.46 10.57 -6.35
CA LYS A 76 -9.20 11.72 -5.82
C LYS A 76 -10.18 11.33 -4.71
N ASP A 77 -10.57 10.07 -4.66
CA ASP A 77 -11.43 9.58 -3.56
C ASP A 77 -10.73 9.63 -2.21
N LEU A 78 -9.39 9.74 -2.18
CA LEU A 78 -8.68 10.03 -0.94
C LEU A 78 -9.15 11.34 -0.30
N TRP A 79 -9.57 12.31 -1.12
CA TRP A 79 -10.05 13.61 -0.63
C TRP A 79 -11.39 13.49 0.11
N GLY A 80 -12.15 12.44 -0.17
CA GLY A 80 -13.43 12.18 0.47
C GLY A 80 -13.33 11.43 1.80
N LEU A 81 -12.14 10.94 2.14
CA LEU A 81 -11.94 10.23 3.40
C LEU A 81 -11.82 11.22 4.57
N ASP A 82 -12.34 10.82 5.74
CA ASP A 82 -12.07 11.52 6.97
C ASP A 82 -10.55 11.55 7.22
N PHE A 83 -10.09 12.59 7.89
CA PHE A 83 -8.65 12.84 8.06
C PHE A 83 -7.90 11.62 8.60
N GLU A 84 -8.43 10.99 9.65
CA GLU A 84 -7.77 9.84 10.26
C GLU A 84 -7.70 8.64 9.32
N LEU A 85 -8.76 8.39 8.56
CA LEU A 85 -8.78 7.31 7.57
C LEU A 85 -7.87 7.61 6.39
N ARG A 86 -7.75 8.87 6.02
CA ARG A 86 -6.81 9.30 4.98
C ARG A 86 -5.37 9.04 5.41
N GLU A 87 -5.05 9.37 6.66
CA GLU A 87 -3.73 9.07 7.23
C GLU A 87 -3.45 7.57 7.20
N ASP A 88 -4.43 6.76 7.57
CA ASP A 88 -4.30 5.31 7.54
C ASP A 88 -4.12 4.79 6.12
N ALA A 89 -4.86 5.35 5.15
CA ALA A 89 -4.72 4.97 3.75
C ALA A 89 -3.31 5.27 3.22
N VAL A 90 -2.76 6.43 3.58
CA VAL A 90 -1.40 6.80 3.18
C VAL A 90 -0.37 5.84 3.79
N ALA A 91 -0.54 5.47 5.06
CA ALA A 91 0.36 4.52 5.71
C ALA A 91 0.32 3.15 5.01
N VAL A 92 -0.87 2.67 4.69
CA VAL A 92 -1.04 1.39 3.98
C VAL A 92 -0.49 1.48 2.55
N LEU A 93 -0.71 2.59 1.87
CA LEU A 93 -0.16 2.80 0.53
C LEU A 93 1.37 2.74 0.53
N GLY A 94 2.00 3.33 1.55
CA GLY A 94 3.45 3.23 1.73
C GLY A 94 3.90 1.79 1.90
N MET A 95 3.18 0.99 2.69
CA MET A 95 3.46 -0.43 2.85
C MET A 95 3.33 -1.17 1.52
N ILE A 96 2.26 -0.93 0.78
CA ILE A 96 2.03 -1.57 -0.52
C ILE A 96 3.18 -1.25 -1.48
N ALA A 97 3.58 0.03 -1.52
CA ALA A 97 4.59 0.49 -2.47
C ALA A 97 5.96 -0.15 -2.23
N TYR A 98 6.34 -0.37 -0.98
CA TYR A 98 7.69 -0.79 -0.65
C TYR A 98 7.82 -2.24 -0.20
N ALA A 99 6.85 -2.78 0.53
CA ALA A 99 6.89 -4.16 0.97
C ALA A 99 6.55 -5.15 -0.13
N GLN A 100 5.77 -4.74 -1.13
CA GLN A 100 5.40 -5.55 -2.28
C GLN A 100 4.75 -6.87 -1.87
N ARG A 101 3.83 -6.81 -0.92
CA ARG A 101 3.12 -7.96 -0.41
C ARG A 101 1.63 -7.87 -0.77
N SER A 102 1.01 -9.00 -1.06
CA SER A 102 -0.43 -9.07 -1.26
C SER A 102 -1.16 -9.17 0.08
N PRO A 103 -2.46 -8.83 0.14
CA PRO A 103 -3.24 -9.03 1.36
C PRO A 103 -3.22 -10.48 1.84
N GLU A 104 -3.28 -11.44 0.91
CA GLU A 104 -3.25 -12.86 1.23
C GLU A 104 -1.96 -13.27 1.91
N SER A 105 -0.82 -12.77 1.42
CA SER A 105 0.49 -13.08 1.99
C SER A 105 0.66 -12.54 3.39
N LEU A 106 -0.16 -11.55 3.78
CA LEU A 106 -0.15 -10.95 5.12
C LEU A 106 -1.18 -11.59 6.06
N GLY A 107 -1.95 -12.57 5.57
CA GLY A 107 -2.93 -13.25 6.38
C GLY A 107 -4.34 -12.65 6.37
N TYR A 108 -4.64 -11.79 5.41
CA TYR A 108 -5.92 -11.08 5.33
C TYR A 108 -6.88 -11.62 4.28
N ALA A 109 -6.63 -12.80 3.71
CA ALA A 109 -7.46 -13.36 2.65
C ALA A 109 -8.94 -13.43 3.03
N GLU A 110 -9.24 -13.88 4.25
CA GLU A 110 -10.62 -14.02 4.71
C GLU A 110 -11.32 -12.67 4.84
N ALA A 111 -10.65 -11.68 5.44
CA ALA A 111 -11.22 -10.35 5.61
C ALA A 111 -11.50 -9.68 4.25
N PHE A 112 -10.57 -9.79 3.32
CA PHE A 112 -10.75 -9.24 1.97
C PHE A 112 -11.84 -9.97 1.20
N GLY A 113 -11.98 -11.28 1.42
CA GLY A 113 -13.09 -12.05 0.86
C GLY A 113 -14.44 -11.55 1.32
N ARG A 114 -14.58 -11.20 2.59
CA ARG A 114 -15.80 -10.60 3.13
C ARG A 114 -16.11 -9.25 2.49
N ILE A 115 -15.10 -8.41 2.34
CA ILE A 115 -15.25 -7.10 1.69
C ILE A 115 -15.71 -7.26 0.23
N ALA A 116 -15.09 -8.19 -0.50
CA ALA A 116 -15.44 -8.45 -1.90
C ALA A 116 -16.88 -8.93 -2.04
N ARG A 117 -17.33 -9.85 -1.18
CA ARG A 117 -18.71 -10.33 -1.21
C ARG A 117 -19.71 -9.21 -0.93
N ALA A 118 -19.39 -8.37 0.06
CA ALA A 118 -20.28 -7.27 0.44
C ALA A 118 -20.40 -6.22 -0.68
N TRP A 119 -19.29 -5.85 -1.31
CA TRP A 119 -19.27 -4.68 -2.19
C TRP A 119 -19.25 -5.02 -3.68
N ARG A 120 -19.01 -6.26 -4.07
CA ARG A 120 -18.90 -6.65 -5.48
C ARG A 120 -19.83 -7.77 -5.88
N GLU A 121 -20.15 -8.69 -4.96
CA GLU A 121 -20.99 -9.84 -5.27
C GLU A 121 -22.46 -9.63 -4.90
N GLY A 122 -22.77 -8.54 -4.20
CA GLY A 122 -24.13 -8.25 -3.83
C GLY A 122 -24.72 -9.28 -2.89
N ASP A 123 -23.95 -9.68 -1.87
CA ASP A 123 -24.39 -10.66 -0.88
C ASP A 123 -25.69 -10.20 -0.24
N PRO A 124 -26.83 -10.94 -0.38
CA PRO A 124 -28.11 -10.54 0.16
C PRO A 124 -28.15 -10.52 1.70
N ASP A 125 -27.23 -11.21 2.35
CA ASP A 125 -27.16 -11.25 3.81
C ASP A 125 -26.37 -10.08 4.40
N PHE A 126 -25.88 -9.20 3.53
CA PHE A 126 -25.11 -8.03 3.97
C PHE A 126 -25.95 -6.79 4.13
#